data_cc7d7a211086625a701af4ce511846de
#
_entry.id   cc7d7a211086625a701af4ce511846de
#
_cell.length_a   1.000
_cell.length_b   1.000
_cell.length_c   1.000
_cell.angle_alpha   90.00
_cell.angle_beta   90.00
_cell.angle_gamma   90.00
#
_symmetry.space_group_name_H-M   'P 1'
#
loop_
_entity.id
_entity.type
_entity.pdbx_description
1 polymer ?
#
loop_
_entity_poly.entity_id
_entity_poly.type
_entity_poly.pdbx_seq_one_letter_code
_entity_poly.pdbx_strand_id
1 'polypeptide(L)'
;MSGEGGGQELVVVGVDGSAESIAALRWAARYATASGARVRALLAWHYPGAVGGPPIEKAPKAVHDQTDAQMHETLDTAIAKAYEGQEAGGVEKSIAYGHPAQALIEASKEADLLVVGRHGHGAFTGMLLGSVSIHCVTGAYCPVVVIRGHEGD
;
A
#
# COMPACT_ATOMS: atom_id res chain seq x y z
N MET A 1 7.05 24.94 2.36
CA MET A 1 7.76 23.84 2.91
C MET A 1 7.00 23.21 4.06
N SER A 2 6.83 21.93 3.96
CA SER A 2 5.97 21.25 4.92
C SER A 2 6.47 21.37 6.35
N GLY A 3 7.75 21.59 6.55
CA GLY A 3 8.28 21.69 7.89
C GLY A 3 7.78 22.89 8.67
N GLU A 4 7.28 23.87 7.98
CA GLU A 4 6.82 25.06 8.65
C GLU A 4 5.65 24.83 9.55
N GLY A 5 4.76 23.97 9.16
CA GLY A 5 3.63 23.64 9.97
C GLY A 5 3.94 22.62 11.02
N GLY A 6 5.18 22.21 11.14
CA GLY A 6 5.55 21.20 12.09
C GLY A 6 5.07 19.82 11.71
N GLY A 7 4.46 19.66 10.56
CA GLY A 7 3.99 18.37 10.12
C GLY A 7 5.10 17.53 9.53
N GLN A 8 5.11 16.26 9.86
CA GLN A 8 6.02 15.33 9.23
C GLN A 8 5.53 15.02 7.84
N GLU A 9 6.47 14.70 6.95
CA GLU A 9 6.09 14.16 5.65
C GLU A 9 5.31 12.86 5.86
N LEU A 10 4.38 12.60 4.97
CA LEU A 10 3.61 11.36 4.99
C LEU A 10 3.94 10.55 3.76
N VAL A 11 4.42 9.34 3.99
CA VAL A 11 4.70 8.37 2.93
C VAL A 11 3.60 7.32 2.98
N VAL A 12 2.87 7.16 1.89
CA VAL A 12 1.85 6.12 1.78
C VAL A 12 2.42 4.99 0.94
N VAL A 13 2.28 3.76 1.44
CA VAL A 13 2.79 2.57 0.77
C VAL A 13 1.63 1.66 0.44
N GLY A 14 1.53 1.24 -0.81
CA GLY A 14 0.53 0.27 -1.21
C GLY A 14 0.96 -1.14 -0.85
N VAL A 15 0.12 -1.84 -0.11
CA VAL A 15 0.42 -3.18 0.39
C VAL A 15 -0.63 -4.16 -0.09
N ASP A 16 -0.18 -5.27 -0.65
CA ASP A 16 -1.08 -6.36 -1.03
C ASP A 16 -0.55 -7.71 -0.56
N GLY A 17 0.52 -7.70 0.24
CA GLY A 17 1.12 -8.92 0.75
C GLY A 17 2.13 -9.55 -0.19
N SER A 18 2.29 -9.04 -1.39
CA SER A 18 3.27 -9.57 -2.33
C SER A 18 4.68 -9.22 -1.88
N ALA A 19 5.65 -9.95 -2.37
CA ALA A 19 7.05 -9.69 -2.05
C ALA A 19 7.47 -8.28 -2.45
N GLU A 20 6.95 -7.80 -3.56
CA GLU A 20 7.31 -6.47 -4.01
C GLU A 20 6.68 -5.38 -3.15
N SER A 21 5.47 -5.60 -2.63
CA SER A 21 4.89 -4.62 -1.72
C SER A 21 5.63 -4.62 -0.38
N ILE A 22 6.15 -5.76 0.03
CA ILE A 22 6.97 -5.82 1.24
C ILE A 22 8.30 -5.08 1.01
N ALA A 23 8.88 -5.23 -0.18
CA ALA A 23 10.08 -4.46 -0.53
C ALA A 23 9.80 -2.96 -0.53
N ALA A 24 8.60 -2.58 -0.99
CA ALA A 24 8.20 -1.18 -0.96
C ALA A 24 8.12 -0.67 0.47
N LEU A 25 7.56 -1.48 1.37
CA LEU A 25 7.54 -1.11 2.80
C LEU A 25 8.94 -0.96 3.37
N ARG A 26 9.84 -1.87 3.00
CA ARG A 26 11.24 -1.78 3.48
C ARG A 26 11.89 -0.48 3.01
N TRP A 27 11.65 -0.14 1.75
CA TRP A 27 12.21 1.11 1.22
C TRP A 27 11.66 2.31 2.00
N ALA A 28 10.33 2.30 2.23
CA ALA A 28 9.69 3.40 2.95
C ALA A 28 10.21 3.49 4.38
N ALA A 29 10.47 2.34 5.01
CA ALA A 29 11.00 2.34 6.37
C ALA A 29 12.37 3.01 6.42
N ARG A 30 13.23 2.68 5.46
CA ARG A 30 14.55 3.31 5.39
C ARG A 30 14.45 4.80 5.11
N TYR A 31 13.57 5.16 4.19
CA TYR A 31 13.35 6.56 3.86
C TYR A 31 12.87 7.34 5.09
N ALA A 32 11.92 6.76 5.83
CA ALA A 32 11.38 7.40 7.00
C ALA A 32 12.41 7.58 8.10
N THR A 33 13.29 6.57 8.27
CA THR A 33 14.35 6.67 9.24
C THR A 33 15.28 7.84 8.92
N ALA A 34 15.57 8.02 7.63
CA ALA A 34 16.47 9.08 7.21
C ALA A 34 15.82 10.46 7.22
N SER A 35 14.53 10.53 6.91
CA SER A 35 13.85 11.81 6.72
C SER A 35 12.97 12.24 7.89
N GLY A 36 12.64 11.32 8.77
CA GLY A 36 11.69 11.60 9.85
C GLY A 36 10.25 11.52 9.42
N ALA A 37 9.98 10.96 8.25
CA ALA A 37 8.62 10.88 7.73
C ALA A 37 7.78 9.86 8.48
N ARG A 38 6.46 10.04 8.42
CA ARG A 38 5.52 9.02 8.87
C ARG A 38 5.27 8.05 7.72
N VAL A 39 4.97 6.81 8.06
CA VAL A 39 4.64 5.80 7.06
C VAL A 39 3.22 5.30 7.30
N ARG A 40 2.43 5.30 6.25
CA ARG A 40 1.08 4.72 6.29
C ARG A 40 1.04 3.57 5.30
N ALA A 41 0.80 2.38 5.81
CA ALA A 41 0.64 1.18 4.97
C ALA A 41 -0.83 1.04 4.63
N LEU A 42 -1.15 1.11 3.34
CA LEU A 42 -2.53 1.07 2.87
C LEU A 42 -2.77 -0.22 2.08
N LEU A 43 -3.71 -1.01 2.54
CA LEU A 43 -4.14 -2.21 1.84
C LEU A 43 -5.56 -1.99 1.34
N ALA A 44 -5.76 -2.17 0.04
CA ALA A 44 -7.08 -2.04 -0.55
C ALA A 44 -7.59 -3.40 -0.96
N TRP A 45 -8.87 -3.63 -0.71
CA TRP A 45 -9.48 -4.93 -0.99
C TRP A 45 -10.61 -4.74 -1.98
N HIS A 46 -10.56 -5.55 -3.01
CA HIS A 46 -11.57 -5.54 -4.05
C HIS A 46 -12.38 -6.82 -3.93
N TYR A 47 -13.67 -6.66 -3.65
CA TYR A 47 -14.55 -7.80 -3.48
C TYR A 47 -14.57 -8.64 -4.76
N PRO A 48 -14.26 -9.94 -4.67
CA PRO A 48 -14.13 -10.75 -5.88
C PRO A 48 -15.36 -10.79 -6.76
N GLY A 49 -16.54 -10.60 -6.17
CA GLY A 49 -17.77 -10.61 -6.94
C GLY A 49 -18.16 -9.27 -7.52
N ALA A 50 -17.34 -8.25 -7.33
CA ALA A 50 -17.73 -6.90 -7.72
C ALA A 50 -17.85 -6.74 -9.22
N VAL A 51 -17.07 -7.47 -10.00
CA VAL A 51 -17.20 -7.46 -11.45
C VAL A 51 -18.33 -8.43 -11.80
N GLY A 52 -19.54 -7.91 -11.92
CA GLY A 52 -20.69 -8.76 -12.16
C GLY A 52 -21.39 -9.24 -10.92
N GLY A 53 -20.99 -8.79 -9.74
CA GLY A 53 -21.64 -9.16 -8.49
C GLY A 53 -22.02 -7.93 -7.69
N PRO A 54 -22.61 -8.14 -6.51
CA PRO A 54 -23.04 -6.99 -5.70
C PRO A 54 -21.88 -6.22 -5.15
N PRO A 55 -22.05 -4.91 -4.90
CA PRO A 55 -21.00 -4.11 -4.26
C PRO A 55 -20.66 -4.67 -2.88
N ILE A 56 -19.42 -4.40 -2.45
CA ILE A 56 -18.97 -4.87 -1.14
C ILE A 56 -19.89 -4.35 -0.03
N GLU A 57 -20.41 -3.14 -0.17
CA GLU A 57 -21.27 -2.56 0.84
C GLU A 57 -22.54 -3.35 1.08
N LYS A 58 -22.95 -4.14 0.10
CA LYS A 58 -24.14 -4.95 0.22
C LYS A 58 -23.86 -6.41 0.53
N ALA A 59 -22.58 -6.74 0.78
CA ALA A 59 -22.24 -8.11 1.14
C ALA A 59 -22.74 -8.40 2.55
N PRO A 60 -22.99 -9.68 2.87
CA PRO A 60 -23.40 -10.05 4.22
C PRO A 60 -22.36 -9.63 5.24
N LYS A 61 -22.81 -9.36 6.47
CA LYS A 61 -21.92 -8.93 7.53
C LYS A 61 -20.79 -9.94 7.76
N ALA A 62 -21.09 -11.23 7.66
CA ALA A 62 -20.05 -12.25 7.86
C ALA A 62 -18.92 -12.11 6.84
N VAL A 63 -19.25 -11.75 5.60
CA VAL A 63 -18.23 -11.54 4.58
C VAL A 63 -17.36 -10.35 4.94
N HIS A 64 -17.98 -9.26 5.39
CA HIS A 64 -17.23 -8.07 5.82
C HIS A 64 -16.29 -8.41 6.97
N ASP A 65 -16.79 -9.09 7.99
CA ASP A 65 -16.00 -9.41 9.18
C ASP A 65 -14.81 -10.29 8.82
N GLN A 66 -15.05 -11.31 8.00
CA GLN A 66 -13.99 -12.23 7.63
C GLN A 66 -12.94 -11.54 6.77
N THR A 67 -13.39 -10.69 5.86
CA THR A 67 -12.48 -9.96 4.99
C THR A 67 -11.63 -8.99 5.78
N ASP A 68 -12.23 -8.29 6.73
CA ASP A 68 -11.48 -7.37 7.58
C ASP A 68 -10.40 -8.09 8.34
N ALA A 69 -10.72 -9.25 8.92
CA ALA A 69 -9.74 -10.02 9.68
C ALA A 69 -8.57 -10.43 8.78
N GLN A 70 -8.87 -10.88 7.57
CA GLN A 70 -7.84 -11.31 6.64
C GLN A 70 -6.97 -10.15 6.20
N MET A 71 -7.57 -8.99 5.96
CA MET A 71 -6.83 -7.82 5.53
C MET A 71 -5.90 -7.33 6.62
N HIS A 72 -6.39 -7.31 7.85
CA HIS A 72 -5.54 -6.92 8.99
C HIS A 72 -4.38 -7.89 9.14
N GLU A 73 -4.63 -9.18 8.99
CA GLU A 73 -3.59 -10.18 9.10
C GLU A 73 -2.54 -10.00 7.99
N THR A 74 -2.98 -9.79 6.77
CA THR A 74 -2.07 -9.57 5.64
C THR A 74 -1.22 -8.33 5.89
N LEU A 75 -1.84 -7.27 6.34
CA LEU A 75 -1.15 -6.02 6.60
C LEU A 75 -0.13 -6.17 7.72
N ASP A 76 -0.55 -6.80 8.83
CA ASP A 76 0.36 -7.02 9.95
C ASP A 76 1.54 -7.88 9.57
N THR A 77 1.29 -8.94 8.79
CA THR A 77 2.35 -9.83 8.35
C THR A 77 3.34 -9.09 7.45
N ALA A 78 2.83 -8.28 6.52
CA ALA A 78 3.68 -7.53 5.62
C ALA A 78 4.56 -6.53 6.38
N ILE A 79 3.96 -5.84 7.34
CA ILE A 79 4.71 -4.88 8.14
C ILE A 79 5.77 -5.58 8.98
N ALA A 80 5.42 -6.72 9.58
CA ALA A 80 6.38 -7.47 10.38
C ALA A 80 7.58 -7.91 9.53
N LYS A 81 7.31 -8.38 8.33
CA LYS A 81 8.40 -8.81 7.45
C LYS A 81 9.25 -7.62 6.98
N ALA A 82 8.62 -6.52 6.69
CA ALA A 82 9.34 -5.34 6.21
C ALA A 82 10.22 -4.75 7.29
N TYR A 83 9.78 -4.79 8.53
CA TYR A 83 10.50 -4.20 9.64
C TYR A 83 11.28 -5.22 10.46
N GLU A 84 11.57 -6.36 9.86
CA GLU A 84 12.32 -7.41 10.54
C GLU A 84 13.60 -6.85 11.13
N GLY A 85 13.78 -7.03 12.43
CA GLY A 85 14.94 -6.50 13.12
C GLY A 85 14.89 -5.03 13.48
N GLN A 86 13.77 -4.36 13.16
CA GLN A 86 13.60 -2.96 13.47
C GLN A 86 12.26 -2.75 14.13
N GLU A 87 12.11 -1.58 14.73
CA GLU A 87 10.85 -1.23 15.35
C GLU A 87 9.85 -0.77 14.29
N ALA A 88 8.69 -1.37 14.31
CA ALA A 88 7.62 -0.99 13.40
C ALA A 88 6.62 -0.04 14.06
N GLY A 89 6.91 0.42 15.27
CA GLY A 89 6.01 1.32 15.94
C GLY A 89 5.88 2.62 15.19
N GLY A 90 4.68 3.13 15.06
CA GLY A 90 4.47 4.36 14.35
C GLY A 90 4.05 4.18 12.90
N VAL A 91 4.02 2.96 12.41
CA VAL A 91 3.44 2.71 11.09
C VAL A 91 1.93 2.76 11.21
N GLU A 92 1.31 3.65 10.46
CA GLU A 92 -0.14 3.73 10.42
C GLU A 92 -0.66 2.64 9.51
N LYS A 93 -1.75 2.00 9.91
CA LYS A 93 -2.38 0.96 9.10
C LYS A 93 -3.69 1.48 8.57
N SER A 94 -3.93 1.30 7.28
CA SER A 94 -5.13 1.78 6.65
C SER A 94 -5.66 0.72 5.71
N ILE A 95 -6.95 0.49 5.78
CA ILE A 95 -7.61 -0.49 4.93
C ILE A 95 -8.72 0.23 4.17
N ALA A 96 -8.77 -0.01 2.87
CA ALA A 96 -9.78 0.58 2.02
C ALA A 96 -10.48 -0.51 1.23
N TYR A 97 -11.75 -0.30 0.95
CA TYR A 97 -12.49 -1.20 0.08
C TYR A 97 -12.55 -0.57 -1.31
N GLY A 98 -12.30 -1.38 -2.32
CA GLY A 98 -12.39 -0.94 -3.69
C GLY A 98 -11.12 -1.20 -4.46
N HIS A 99 -10.99 -0.56 -5.60
CA HIS A 99 -9.83 -0.73 -6.45
C HIS A 99 -8.56 -0.20 -5.79
N PRO A 100 -7.50 -1.01 -5.73
CA PRO A 100 -6.26 -0.55 -5.09
C PRO A 100 -5.70 0.74 -5.69
N ALA A 101 -5.71 0.85 -7.02
CA ALA A 101 -5.17 2.04 -7.66
C ALA A 101 -5.94 3.29 -7.24
N GLN A 102 -7.27 3.19 -7.24
CA GLN A 102 -8.10 4.33 -6.85
C GLN A 102 -7.87 4.72 -5.40
N ALA A 103 -7.77 3.72 -4.52
CA ALA A 103 -7.55 4.00 -3.10
C ALA A 103 -6.20 4.70 -2.89
N LEU A 104 -5.17 4.25 -3.60
CA LEU A 104 -3.86 4.84 -3.48
C LEU A 104 -3.80 6.25 -4.06
N ILE A 105 -4.46 6.46 -5.20
CA ILE A 105 -4.51 7.78 -5.80
C ILE A 105 -5.24 8.75 -4.88
N GLU A 106 -6.33 8.30 -4.29
CA GLU A 106 -7.05 9.14 -3.34
C GLU A 106 -6.20 9.48 -2.12
N ALA A 107 -5.47 8.48 -1.60
CA ALA A 107 -4.59 8.72 -0.46
C ALA A 107 -3.44 9.65 -0.82
N SER A 108 -3.03 9.68 -2.08
CA SER A 108 -1.91 10.50 -2.49
C SER A 108 -2.23 12.00 -2.38
N LYS A 109 -3.51 12.36 -2.28
CA LYS A 109 -3.89 13.76 -2.12
C LYS A 109 -3.35 14.36 -0.83
N GLU A 110 -3.18 13.54 0.19
CA GLU A 110 -2.64 14.04 1.46
C GLU A 110 -1.24 13.53 1.73
N ALA A 111 -0.66 12.78 0.81
CA ALA A 111 0.67 12.22 0.98
C ALA A 111 1.71 13.12 0.32
N ASP A 112 2.92 13.05 0.85
CA ASP A 112 4.05 13.70 0.24
C ASP A 112 4.78 12.76 -0.71
N LEU A 113 4.56 11.46 -0.55
CA LEU A 113 5.20 10.45 -1.37
C LEU A 113 4.34 9.20 -1.37
N LEU A 114 4.18 8.59 -2.53
CA LEU A 114 3.47 7.32 -2.67
C LEU A 114 4.47 6.27 -3.14
N VAL A 115 4.52 5.14 -2.45
CA VAL A 115 5.46 4.07 -2.76
C VAL A 115 4.67 2.82 -3.10
N VAL A 116 4.97 2.21 -4.22
CA VAL A 116 4.31 0.99 -4.65
C VAL A 116 5.34 0.02 -5.21
N GLY A 117 5.04 -1.26 -5.15
CA GLY A 117 5.85 -2.24 -5.82
C GLY A 117 5.60 -2.18 -7.32
N ARG A 118 6.56 -2.67 -8.09
CA ARG A 118 6.44 -2.67 -9.55
C ARG A 118 5.28 -3.54 -10.00
N HIS A 119 5.07 -4.68 -9.35
CA HIS A 119 3.98 -5.60 -9.64
C HIS A 119 3.27 -5.97 -8.36
N GLY A 120 1.99 -6.32 -8.47
CA GLY A 120 1.27 -6.92 -7.37
C GLY A 120 1.02 -8.38 -7.66
N HIS A 121 0.07 -8.95 -6.95
CA HIS A 121 -0.34 -10.33 -7.17
C HIS A 121 -0.91 -10.48 -8.58
N GLY A 122 -0.59 -11.59 -9.21
CA GLY A 122 -1.16 -11.92 -10.50
C GLY A 122 -0.54 -11.24 -11.69
N ALA A 123 0.53 -10.48 -11.50
CA ALA A 123 1.18 -9.82 -12.61
C ALA A 123 1.95 -10.85 -13.45
N PHE A 124 2.00 -10.58 -14.75
CA PHE A 124 2.76 -11.42 -15.64
C PHE A 124 4.25 -11.18 -15.49
N THR A 125 5.02 -12.26 -15.57
CA THR A 125 6.46 -12.16 -15.65
C THR A 125 6.82 -11.37 -16.92
N GLY A 126 7.70 -10.45 -16.81
CA GLY A 126 8.09 -9.65 -17.96
C GLY A 126 7.32 -8.37 -18.15
N MET A 127 6.23 -8.17 -17.41
CA MET A 127 5.57 -6.89 -17.40
C MET A 127 6.49 -5.86 -16.78
N LEU A 128 6.58 -4.71 -17.41
CA LEU A 128 7.41 -3.64 -16.87
C LEU A 128 6.79 -3.08 -15.60
N LEU A 129 5.50 -2.76 -15.64
CA LEU A 129 4.76 -2.28 -14.48
C LEU A 129 3.42 -3.00 -14.42
N GLY A 130 2.93 -3.25 -13.21
CA GLY A 130 1.59 -3.77 -13.03
C GLY A 130 0.54 -2.69 -13.20
N SER A 131 -0.73 -3.09 -13.26
CA SER A 131 -1.80 -2.15 -13.51
C SER A 131 -1.92 -1.10 -12.39
N VAL A 132 -1.74 -1.52 -11.14
CA VAL A 132 -1.82 -0.58 -10.03
C VAL A 132 -0.70 0.45 -10.13
N SER A 133 0.53 -0.01 -10.42
CA SER A 133 1.67 0.89 -10.55
C SER A 133 1.46 1.89 -11.68
N ILE A 134 0.98 1.43 -12.83
CA ILE A 134 0.74 2.31 -13.97
C ILE A 134 -0.27 3.38 -13.62
N HIS A 135 -1.38 2.98 -13.00
CA HIS A 135 -2.41 3.94 -12.64
C HIS A 135 -1.92 4.94 -11.62
N CYS A 136 -1.13 4.48 -10.64
CA CYS A 136 -0.58 5.40 -9.65
C CYS A 136 0.39 6.40 -10.26
N VAL A 137 1.26 5.92 -11.14
CA VAL A 137 2.24 6.80 -11.77
C VAL A 137 1.55 7.88 -12.59
N THR A 138 0.46 7.53 -13.27
CA THR A 138 -0.22 8.48 -14.13
C THR A 138 -1.23 9.36 -13.41
N GLY A 139 -1.75 8.91 -12.27
CA GLY A 139 -2.86 9.60 -11.63
C GLY A 139 -2.63 10.16 -10.24
N ALA A 140 -1.50 9.86 -9.62
CA ALA A 140 -1.27 10.31 -8.24
C ALA A 140 -1.08 11.82 -8.18
N TYR A 141 -1.39 12.36 -7.01
CA TYR A 141 -1.28 13.79 -6.74
C TYR A 141 0.04 14.15 -6.04
N CYS A 142 0.93 13.18 -5.89
CA CYS A 142 2.25 13.39 -5.28
C CYS A 142 3.26 12.55 -6.04
N PRO A 143 4.55 12.72 -5.79
CA PRO A 143 5.57 11.86 -6.43
C PRO A 143 5.35 10.39 -6.09
N VAL A 144 5.67 9.53 -7.03
CA VAL A 144 5.49 8.09 -6.87
C VAL A 144 6.83 7.40 -7.04
N VAL A 145 7.16 6.55 -6.09
CA VAL A 145 8.34 5.71 -6.15
C VAL A 145 7.89 4.28 -6.44
N VAL A 146 8.44 3.69 -7.47
CA VAL A 146 8.11 2.32 -7.85
C VAL A 146 9.30 1.44 -7.49
N ILE A 147 9.04 0.45 -6.66
CA ILE A 147 10.10 -0.41 -6.13
C ILE A 147 10.15 -1.71 -6.91
N ARG A 148 11.31 -2.05 -7.41
CA ARG A 148 11.54 -3.34 -8.01
C ARG A 148 11.99 -4.29 -6.93
N GLY A 149 11.27 -5.39 -6.78
CA GLY A 149 11.72 -6.45 -5.91
C GLY A 149 12.84 -7.21 -6.56
N HIS A 150 13.75 -7.69 -5.75
CA HIS A 150 14.85 -8.52 -6.23
C HIS A 150 14.73 -9.87 -5.61
N GLU A 151 15.33 -10.85 -6.26
CA GLU A 151 15.42 -12.16 -5.66
C GLU A 151 16.12 -12.06 -4.33
N GLY A 152 15.51 -12.61 -3.29
CA GLY A 152 16.08 -12.53 -1.98
C GLY A 152 15.67 -11.34 -1.15
N ASP A 153 14.94 -10.45 -1.73
CA ASP A 153 14.42 -9.28 -0.98
C ASP A 153 13.18 -9.62 -0.18
#